data_89af7a4ad1f72e64ea494098cdf03153
#
_entry.id   89af7a4ad1f72e64ea494098cdf03153
#
_cell.length_a   1.000
_cell.length_b   1.000
_cell.length_c   1.000
_cell.angle_alpha   90.00
_cell.angle_beta   90.00
_cell.angle_gamma   90.00
#
_symmetry.space_group_name_H-M   'P 1'
#
loop_
_entity.id
_entity.type
_entity.pdbx_description
1 polymer ?
#
loop_
_entity_poly.entity_id
_entity_poly.type
_entity_poly.pdbx_seq_one_letter_code
_entity_poly.pdbx_strand_id
1 'polypeptide(L)'
;MYSEGSTLATLAVCLIPLFVALKSSSKIAQSWSAFRWLTLAYSALSLLTVVGTQARTGLVALAAYIGLLLKKHKINFKVFLAICMIPLLIYAIAPKSWFHRMSSIEDATTSEKSAIGRIVVWRWTLDYVSERPLFGGGFYSYNANAGILHHYQQGDEVEIKQQGGKAFHNIFFEVLGETGYGGLFLFLSILLHTILLNRRTIKRLGGEVGVIGGALSHSLIIYCVGGLFIGVAFYPWIYYLYGVSLALSTVEES
;
A
#
# COMPACT_ATOMS: atom_id res chain seq x y z
N MET A 1 13.96 -7.61 -8.23
CA MET A 1 12.81 -8.11 -8.98
C MET A 1 11.53 -8.28 -8.14
N TYR A 2 11.58 -8.84 -6.91
CA TYR A 2 10.37 -9.07 -6.09
C TYR A 2 9.70 -7.80 -5.52
N SER A 3 10.44 -6.72 -5.27
CA SER A 3 9.88 -5.45 -4.78
C SER A 3 9.05 -4.73 -5.84
N GLU A 4 9.46 -4.79 -7.10
CA GLU A 4 8.77 -4.11 -8.21
C GLU A 4 7.37 -4.67 -8.44
N GLY A 5 7.20 -6.01 -8.44
CA GLY A 5 5.89 -6.63 -8.56
C GLY A 5 4.94 -6.27 -7.42
N SER A 6 5.45 -6.22 -6.17
CA SER A 6 4.66 -5.82 -5.00
C SER A 6 4.23 -4.35 -5.06
N THR A 7 5.13 -3.48 -5.52
CA THR A 7 4.85 -2.06 -5.71
C THR A 7 3.80 -1.86 -6.80
N LEU A 8 3.97 -2.52 -7.95
CA LEU A 8 3.03 -2.44 -9.06
C LEU A 8 1.62 -2.92 -8.65
N ALA A 9 1.52 -4.06 -7.95
CA ALA A 9 0.25 -4.58 -7.46
C ALA A 9 -0.43 -3.61 -6.48
N THR A 10 0.33 -3.04 -5.53
CA THR A 10 -0.20 -2.07 -4.57
C THR A 10 -0.70 -0.81 -5.26
N LEU A 11 0.07 -0.25 -6.21
CA LEU A 11 -0.32 0.93 -6.98
C LEU A 11 -1.56 0.68 -7.83
N ALA A 12 -1.64 -0.48 -8.49
CA ALA A 12 -2.81 -0.84 -9.28
C ALA A 12 -4.10 -0.86 -8.43
N VAL A 13 -4.04 -1.41 -7.21
CA VAL A 13 -5.19 -1.41 -6.29
C VAL A 13 -5.51 -0.02 -5.77
N CYS A 14 -4.49 0.81 -5.46
CA CYS A 14 -4.67 2.17 -4.96
C CYS A 14 -5.46 3.09 -5.92
N LEU A 15 -5.37 2.85 -7.22
CA LEU A 15 -6.08 3.66 -8.22
C LEU A 15 -7.56 3.29 -8.36
N ILE A 16 -7.98 2.08 -7.98
CA ILE A 16 -9.36 1.63 -8.13
C ILE A 16 -10.37 2.60 -7.49
N PRO A 17 -10.19 3.06 -6.23
CA PRO A 17 -11.11 4.02 -5.62
C PRO A 17 -11.26 5.30 -6.43
N LEU A 18 -10.17 5.80 -7.03
CA LEU A 18 -10.17 7.02 -7.83
C LEU A 18 -10.96 6.86 -9.13
N PHE A 19 -10.76 5.76 -9.88
CA PHE A 19 -11.56 5.46 -11.07
C PHE A 19 -13.06 5.32 -10.75
N VAL A 20 -13.38 4.65 -9.65
CA VAL A 20 -14.77 4.51 -9.19
C VAL A 20 -15.37 5.85 -8.81
N ALA A 21 -14.62 6.71 -8.12
CA ALA A 21 -15.06 8.03 -7.72
C ALA A 21 -15.30 8.95 -8.93
N LEU A 22 -14.34 9.01 -9.85
CA LEU A 22 -14.46 9.81 -11.08
C LEU A 22 -15.66 9.41 -11.91
N LYS A 23 -15.92 8.09 -12.05
CA LYS A 23 -17.11 7.60 -12.74
C LYS A 23 -18.40 8.06 -12.06
N SER A 24 -18.45 8.08 -10.73
CA SER A 24 -19.67 8.39 -9.98
C SER A 24 -19.91 9.88 -9.82
N SER A 25 -18.87 10.72 -9.89
CA SER A 25 -18.92 12.15 -9.59
C SER A 25 -18.91 13.03 -10.83
N SER A 26 -18.22 12.67 -11.90
CA SER A 26 -18.11 13.52 -13.07
C SER A 26 -19.32 13.36 -14.02
N LYS A 27 -20.05 14.45 -14.28
CA LYS A 27 -21.14 14.47 -15.30
C LYS A 27 -20.64 14.03 -16.68
N ILE A 28 -19.42 14.43 -17.06
CA ILE A 28 -18.78 14.02 -18.30
C ILE A 28 -18.54 12.52 -18.31
N ALA A 29 -17.99 11.96 -17.21
CA ALA A 29 -17.74 10.53 -17.08
C ALA A 29 -19.05 9.71 -17.03
N GLN A 30 -20.13 10.27 -16.47
CA GLN A 30 -21.45 9.63 -16.48
C GLN A 30 -22.07 9.60 -17.88
N SER A 31 -21.91 10.68 -18.67
CA SER A 31 -22.41 10.76 -20.05
C SER A 31 -21.62 9.87 -21.01
N TRP A 32 -20.38 9.52 -20.69
CA TRP A 32 -19.53 8.66 -21.52
C TRP A 32 -19.68 7.19 -21.13
N SER A 33 -20.40 6.42 -21.92
CA SER A 33 -20.50 4.97 -21.73
C SER A 33 -19.13 4.28 -21.71
N ALA A 34 -18.16 4.80 -22.49
CA ALA A 34 -16.78 4.35 -22.53
C ALA A 34 -16.08 4.44 -21.16
N PHE A 35 -16.38 5.45 -20.33
CA PHE A 35 -15.74 5.59 -19.01
C PHE A 35 -16.19 4.50 -18.04
N ARG A 36 -17.42 4.01 -18.16
CA ARG A 36 -17.88 2.84 -17.42
C ARG A 36 -17.05 1.60 -17.74
N TRP A 37 -16.80 1.37 -19.02
CA TRP A 37 -15.99 0.24 -19.49
C TRP A 37 -14.52 0.42 -19.08
N LEU A 38 -13.99 1.63 -19.17
CA LEU A 38 -12.64 1.95 -18.69
C LEU A 38 -12.47 1.62 -17.20
N THR A 39 -13.42 2.01 -16.35
CA THR A 39 -13.38 1.71 -14.89
C THR A 39 -13.43 0.20 -14.64
N LEU A 40 -14.28 -0.53 -15.37
CA LEU A 40 -14.37 -1.98 -15.24
C LEU A 40 -13.10 -2.66 -15.74
N ALA A 41 -12.60 -2.25 -16.91
CA ALA A 41 -11.36 -2.76 -17.48
C ALA A 41 -10.17 -2.50 -16.55
N TYR A 42 -10.04 -1.28 -16.00
CA TYR A 42 -9.00 -0.97 -15.05
C TYR A 42 -9.08 -1.85 -13.79
N SER A 43 -10.26 -2.02 -13.22
CA SER A 43 -10.46 -2.87 -12.05
C SER A 43 -10.10 -4.33 -12.33
N ALA A 44 -10.49 -4.84 -13.49
CA ALA A 44 -10.14 -6.19 -13.94
C ALA A 44 -8.61 -6.34 -14.15
N LEU A 45 -7.98 -5.38 -14.82
CA LEU A 45 -6.52 -5.36 -15.02
C LEU A 45 -5.77 -5.25 -13.71
N SER A 46 -6.28 -4.49 -12.73
CA SER A 46 -5.69 -4.41 -11.39
C SER A 46 -5.73 -5.77 -10.68
N LEU A 47 -6.84 -6.52 -10.78
CA LEU A 47 -6.92 -7.88 -10.26
C LEU A 47 -5.95 -8.83 -10.97
N LEU A 48 -5.87 -8.76 -12.30
CA LEU A 48 -4.90 -9.53 -13.08
C LEU A 48 -3.45 -9.17 -12.68
N THR A 49 -3.17 -7.90 -12.40
CA THR A 49 -1.85 -7.46 -11.91
C THR A 49 -1.53 -8.08 -10.55
N VAL A 50 -2.49 -8.08 -9.61
CA VAL A 50 -2.30 -8.71 -8.28
C VAL A 50 -1.99 -10.21 -8.43
N VAL A 51 -2.69 -10.92 -9.31
CA VAL A 51 -2.45 -12.34 -9.56
C VAL A 51 -1.13 -12.55 -10.32
N GLY A 52 -0.92 -11.79 -11.40
CA GLY A 52 0.24 -11.95 -12.29
C GLY A 52 1.58 -11.62 -11.64
N THR A 53 1.61 -10.64 -10.74
CA THR A 53 2.82 -10.31 -9.96
C THR A 53 3.14 -11.34 -8.88
N GLN A 54 2.20 -12.22 -8.54
CA GLN A 54 2.32 -13.19 -7.45
C GLN A 54 2.73 -12.55 -6.11
N ALA A 55 2.42 -11.27 -5.92
CA ALA A 55 2.81 -10.49 -4.76
C ALA A 55 1.74 -10.55 -3.67
N ARG A 56 2.08 -11.13 -2.52
CA ARG A 56 1.18 -11.19 -1.33
C ARG A 56 0.72 -9.78 -0.90
N THR A 57 1.57 -8.79 -1.08
CA THR A 57 1.27 -7.39 -0.76
C THR A 57 0.08 -6.85 -1.55
N GLY A 58 -0.08 -7.25 -2.81
CA GLY A 58 -1.24 -6.89 -3.63
C GLY A 58 -2.55 -7.44 -3.06
N LEU A 59 -2.54 -8.67 -2.51
CA LEU A 59 -3.70 -9.25 -1.82
C LEU A 59 -4.04 -8.48 -0.54
N VAL A 60 -3.03 -8.05 0.22
CA VAL A 60 -3.23 -7.22 1.43
C VAL A 60 -3.84 -5.87 1.06
N ALA A 61 -3.33 -5.22 0.01
CA ALA A 61 -3.89 -3.97 -0.50
C ALA A 61 -5.35 -4.14 -0.96
N LEU A 62 -5.65 -5.25 -1.66
CA LEU A 62 -7.01 -5.58 -2.08
C LEU A 62 -7.93 -5.85 -0.89
N ALA A 63 -7.48 -6.58 0.12
CA ALA A 63 -8.22 -6.82 1.35
C ALA A 63 -8.51 -5.51 2.10
N ALA A 64 -7.54 -4.59 2.17
CA ALA A 64 -7.74 -3.26 2.72
C ALA A 64 -8.82 -2.48 1.95
N TYR A 65 -8.80 -2.52 0.63
CA TYR A 65 -9.84 -1.88 -0.19
C TYR A 65 -11.22 -2.46 0.06
N ILE A 66 -11.34 -3.79 0.08
CA ILE A 66 -12.59 -4.48 0.41
C ILE A 66 -13.09 -4.08 1.80
N GLY A 67 -12.21 -4.07 2.81
CA GLY A 67 -12.54 -3.63 4.17
C GLY A 67 -13.09 -2.20 4.23
N LEU A 68 -12.50 -1.27 3.45
CA LEU A 68 -12.98 0.10 3.35
C LEU A 68 -14.36 0.18 2.68
N LEU A 69 -14.63 -0.63 1.66
CA LEU A 69 -15.94 -0.71 1.01
C LEU A 69 -17.00 -1.24 1.98
N LEU A 70 -16.68 -2.29 2.74
CA LEU A 70 -17.60 -2.89 3.73
C LEU A 70 -17.95 -1.90 4.84
N LYS A 71 -17.01 -1.08 5.27
CA LYS A 71 -17.25 -0.04 6.27
C LYS A 71 -18.15 1.09 5.76
N LYS A 72 -18.05 1.44 4.47
CA LYS A 72 -18.77 2.58 3.88
C LYS A 72 -20.21 2.24 3.48
N HIS A 73 -20.46 1.05 3.02
CA HIS A 73 -21.74 0.63 2.46
C HIS A 73 -22.41 -0.41 3.35
N LYS A 74 -23.72 -0.26 3.59
CA LYS A 74 -24.52 -1.41 4.03
C LYS A 74 -24.38 -2.48 2.96
N ILE A 75 -23.89 -3.64 3.35
CA ILE A 75 -23.63 -4.76 2.44
C ILE A 75 -25.00 -5.17 1.86
N ASN A 76 -25.25 -4.80 0.61
CA ASN A 76 -26.35 -5.37 -0.13
C ASN A 76 -25.91 -6.71 -0.75
N PHE A 77 -26.86 -7.55 -1.07
CA PHE A 77 -26.58 -8.89 -1.64
C PHE A 77 -25.66 -8.84 -2.88
N LYS A 78 -25.79 -7.80 -3.72
CA LYS A 78 -24.95 -7.64 -4.93
C LYS A 78 -23.48 -7.38 -4.58
N VAL A 79 -23.22 -6.53 -3.58
CA VAL A 79 -21.85 -6.25 -3.10
C VAL A 79 -21.26 -7.49 -2.44
N PHE A 80 -22.05 -8.19 -1.62
CA PHE A 80 -21.62 -9.46 -1.03
C PHE A 80 -21.26 -10.49 -2.10
N LEU A 81 -22.12 -10.67 -3.09
CA LEU A 81 -21.87 -11.60 -4.20
C LEU A 81 -20.62 -11.21 -4.99
N ALA A 82 -20.42 -9.91 -5.28
CA ALA A 82 -19.22 -9.43 -5.96
C ALA A 82 -17.94 -9.74 -5.19
N ILE A 83 -17.95 -9.57 -3.86
CA ILE A 83 -16.81 -9.91 -3.00
C ILE A 83 -16.54 -11.42 -3.00
N CYS A 84 -17.57 -12.25 -2.91
CA CYS A 84 -17.45 -13.71 -2.96
C CYS A 84 -16.93 -14.21 -4.32
N MET A 85 -17.20 -13.48 -5.40
CA MET A 85 -16.71 -13.81 -6.73
C MET A 85 -15.19 -13.56 -6.89
N ILE A 86 -14.58 -12.67 -6.10
CA ILE A 86 -13.14 -12.35 -6.21
C ILE A 86 -12.25 -13.59 -6.00
N PRO A 87 -12.39 -14.37 -4.90
CA PRO A 87 -11.61 -15.60 -4.73
C PRO A 87 -11.83 -16.62 -5.84
N LEU A 88 -13.07 -16.75 -6.32
CA LEU A 88 -13.40 -17.66 -7.43
C LEU A 88 -12.72 -17.23 -8.73
N LEU A 89 -12.71 -15.94 -9.03
CA LEU A 89 -12.00 -15.39 -10.20
C LEU A 89 -10.49 -15.60 -10.06
N ILE A 90 -9.93 -15.34 -8.89
CA ILE A 90 -8.51 -15.59 -8.62
C ILE A 90 -8.21 -17.08 -8.84
N TYR A 91 -9.03 -17.98 -8.31
CA TYR A 91 -8.86 -19.42 -8.48
C TYR A 91 -8.92 -19.85 -9.95
N ALA A 92 -9.81 -19.27 -10.74
CA ALA A 92 -9.99 -19.59 -12.16
C ALA A 92 -8.84 -19.08 -13.05
N ILE A 93 -8.21 -17.96 -12.68
CA ILE A 93 -7.23 -17.26 -13.54
C ILE A 93 -5.79 -17.53 -13.10
N ALA A 94 -5.57 -17.82 -11.81
CA ALA A 94 -4.23 -17.95 -11.24
C ALA A 94 -3.49 -19.17 -11.81
N PRO A 95 -2.25 -18.99 -12.27
CA PRO A 95 -1.43 -20.11 -12.75
C PRO A 95 -1.05 -21.05 -11.59
N LYS A 96 -0.71 -22.31 -11.91
CA LYS A 96 -0.28 -23.31 -10.90
C LYS A 96 0.89 -22.79 -10.04
N SER A 97 1.81 -22.03 -10.62
CA SER A 97 2.92 -21.39 -9.90
C SER A 97 2.46 -20.40 -8.83
N TRP A 98 1.31 -19.75 -9.03
CA TRP A 98 0.70 -18.87 -8.03
C TRP A 98 0.23 -19.65 -6.80
N PHE A 99 -0.47 -20.77 -7.02
CA PHE A 99 -0.90 -21.65 -5.93
C PHE A 99 0.28 -22.21 -5.17
N HIS A 100 1.31 -22.71 -5.88
CA HIS A 100 2.53 -23.23 -5.25
C HIS A 100 3.24 -22.15 -4.41
N ARG A 101 3.20 -20.90 -4.84
CA ARG A 101 3.79 -19.78 -4.10
C ARG A 101 2.92 -19.32 -2.92
N MET A 102 1.61 -19.48 -3.01
CA MET A 102 0.71 -19.20 -1.90
C MET A 102 0.73 -20.35 -0.88
N SER A 103 0.80 -21.62 -1.30
CA SER A 103 0.91 -22.78 -0.40
C SER A 103 2.26 -22.85 0.31
N SER A 104 3.32 -22.23 -0.21
CA SER A 104 4.58 -22.06 0.55
C SER A 104 4.43 -21.21 1.82
N ILE A 105 3.21 -20.70 2.10
CA ILE A 105 2.83 -20.19 3.43
C ILE A 105 2.67 -21.36 4.43
N GLU A 106 2.26 -22.53 3.96
CA GLU A 106 2.15 -23.76 4.77
C GLU A 106 3.50 -24.38 5.10
N ASP A 107 4.54 -24.14 4.29
CA ASP A 107 5.94 -24.36 4.69
C ASP A 107 6.32 -23.28 5.70
N ALA A 108 5.94 -23.52 6.97
CA ALA A 108 6.17 -22.65 8.12
C ALA A 108 7.60 -22.10 8.12
N THR A 109 8.58 -22.93 7.78
CA THR A 109 9.99 -22.58 7.72
C THR A 109 10.33 -21.44 6.75
N THR A 110 9.71 -21.36 5.56
CA THR A 110 10.02 -20.31 4.56
C THR A 110 9.29 -19.00 4.86
N SER A 111 8.07 -19.08 5.38
CA SER A 111 7.28 -17.92 5.80
C SER A 111 7.87 -17.28 7.06
N GLU A 112 8.25 -18.10 8.04
CA GLU A 112 8.96 -17.68 9.26
C GLU A 112 10.29 -17.02 8.92
N LYS A 113 11.10 -17.60 8.05
CA LYS A 113 12.36 -17.02 7.58
C LYS A 113 12.18 -15.59 7.01
N SER A 114 11.14 -15.38 6.21
CA SER A 114 10.87 -14.05 5.64
C SER A 114 10.38 -13.04 6.68
N ALA A 115 9.56 -13.47 7.64
CA ALA A 115 9.05 -12.63 8.73
C ALA A 115 10.17 -12.28 9.71
N ILE A 116 10.90 -13.28 10.17
CA ILE A 116 12.06 -13.13 11.07
C ILE A 116 13.08 -12.16 10.46
N GLY A 117 13.42 -12.36 9.18
CA GLY A 117 14.37 -11.47 8.51
C GLY A 117 13.93 -10.00 8.45
N ARG A 118 12.62 -9.70 8.44
CA ARG A 118 12.13 -8.32 8.56
C ARG A 118 12.25 -7.81 9.99
N ILE A 119 11.89 -8.61 10.98
CA ILE A 119 12.02 -8.26 12.40
C ILE A 119 13.48 -7.95 12.73
N VAL A 120 14.41 -8.75 12.24
CA VAL A 120 15.86 -8.52 12.43
C VAL A 120 16.27 -7.17 11.82
N VAL A 121 15.82 -6.84 10.60
CA VAL A 121 16.08 -5.53 9.99
C VAL A 121 15.46 -4.40 10.80
N TRP A 122 14.24 -4.57 11.32
CA TRP A 122 13.57 -3.53 12.11
C TRP A 122 14.24 -3.30 13.46
N ARG A 123 14.71 -4.37 14.15
CA ARG A 123 15.52 -4.25 15.37
C ARG A 123 16.80 -3.45 15.08
N TRP A 124 17.56 -3.85 14.05
CA TRP A 124 18.72 -3.10 13.62
C TRP A 124 18.40 -1.63 13.31
N THR A 125 17.28 -1.36 12.64
CA THR A 125 16.89 0.02 12.30
C THR A 125 16.70 0.86 13.56
N LEU A 126 16.08 0.32 14.61
CA LEU A 126 15.88 1.05 15.87
C LEU A 126 17.24 1.41 16.53
N ASP A 127 18.15 0.46 16.58
CA ASP A 127 19.49 0.69 17.14
C ASP A 127 20.28 1.68 16.28
N TYR A 128 20.26 1.50 14.97
CA TYR A 128 20.93 2.39 14.02
C TYR A 128 20.46 3.84 14.12
N VAL A 129 19.14 4.04 14.29
CA VAL A 129 18.54 5.37 14.42
C VAL A 129 18.77 5.94 15.82
N SER A 130 18.96 5.11 16.86
CA SER A 130 19.28 5.61 18.20
C SER A 130 20.58 6.43 18.24
N GLU A 131 21.52 6.12 17.35
CA GLU A 131 22.76 6.89 17.17
C GLU A 131 22.57 8.17 16.33
N ARG A 132 21.49 8.25 15.53
CA ARG A 132 21.19 9.34 14.57
C ARG A 132 19.70 9.76 14.64
N PRO A 133 19.21 10.18 15.82
CA PRO A 133 17.77 10.24 16.08
C PRO A 133 17.02 11.25 15.23
N LEU A 134 17.62 12.38 14.87
CA LEU A 134 16.93 13.45 14.17
C LEU A 134 16.86 13.24 12.65
N PHE A 135 17.98 12.79 12.04
CA PHE A 135 18.12 12.76 10.56
C PHE A 135 18.30 11.35 9.99
N GLY A 136 18.43 10.32 10.82
CA GLY A 136 18.66 8.95 10.37
C GLY A 136 19.98 8.78 9.62
N GLY A 137 20.00 7.86 8.67
CA GLY A 137 21.21 7.53 7.90
C GLY A 137 21.27 8.08 6.49
N GLY A 138 20.27 8.84 6.04
CA GLY A 138 20.13 9.26 4.65
C GLY A 138 19.51 8.18 3.76
N PHE A 139 19.26 8.53 2.51
CA PHE A 139 18.68 7.63 1.53
C PHE A 139 19.56 6.38 1.31
N TYR A 140 18.90 5.22 1.16
CA TYR A 140 19.55 3.91 1.03
C TYR A 140 20.41 3.50 2.24
N SER A 141 20.13 4.04 3.42
CA SER A 141 20.86 3.72 4.66
C SER A 141 20.80 2.23 5.02
N TYR A 142 19.84 1.47 4.49
CA TYR A 142 19.81 0.01 4.64
C TYR A 142 21.09 -0.69 4.15
N ASN A 143 21.89 -0.05 3.29
CA ASN A 143 23.20 -0.60 2.87
C ASN A 143 24.16 -0.71 4.05
N ALA A 144 23.97 0.11 5.11
CA ALA A 144 24.78 0.06 6.32
C ALA A 144 24.57 -1.24 7.13
N ASN A 145 23.51 -2.00 6.86
CA ASN A 145 23.26 -3.28 7.57
C ASN A 145 23.92 -4.50 6.90
N ALA A 146 24.68 -4.28 5.83
CA ALA A 146 25.43 -5.34 5.16
C ALA A 146 26.42 -5.99 6.12
N GLY A 147 26.35 -7.30 6.25
CA GLY A 147 27.29 -8.08 7.07
C GLY A 147 27.07 -8.02 8.59
N ILE A 148 26.13 -7.21 9.12
CA ILE A 148 25.93 -7.07 10.56
C ILE A 148 24.57 -7.57 11.07
N LEU A 149 23.62 -7.91 10.20
CA LEU A 149 22.28 -8.34 10.61
C LEU A 149 22.27 -9.62 11.48
N HIS A 150 23.29 -10.46 11.35
CA HIS A 150 23.43 -11.67 12.15
C HIS A 150 23.53 -11.38 13.66
N HIS A 151 24.02 -10.20 14.06
CA HIS A 151 24.09 -9.80 15.48
C HIS A 151 22.70 -9.55 16.09
N TYR A 152 21.68 -9.32 15.27
CA TYR A 152 20.30 -9.06 15.68
C TYR A 152 19.44 -10.32 15.71
N GLN A 153 19.99 -11.45 15.30
CA GLN A 153 19.34 -12.75 15.37
C GLN A 153 19.44 -13.32 16.78
N GLN A 154 18.41 -14.02 17.24
CA GLN A 154 18.35 -14.67 18.55
C GLN A 154 17.94 -16.13 18.39
N GLY A 155 18.69 -17.03 19.04
CA GLY A 155 18.39 -18.47 19.07
C GLY A 155 18.44 -19.11 17.68
N ASP A 156 17.41 -19.90 17.35
CA ASP A 156 17.28 -20.64 16.09
C ASP A 156 16.78 -19.79 14.92
N GLU A 157 16.79 -18.46 15.04
CA GLU A 157 16.44 -17.56 13.94
C GLU A 157 17.39 -17.82 12.77
N VAL A 158 16.82 -17.70 11.57
CA VAL A 158 17.56 -17.98 10.33
C VAL A 158 18.68 -17.00 10.12
N GLU A 159 19.88 -17.50 10.00
CA GLU A 159 21.07 -16.72 9.68
C GLU A 159 20.88 -15.95 8.37
N ILE A 160 20.99 -14.63 8.42
CA ILE A 160 20.92 -13.78 7.23
C ILE A 160 22.30 -13.66 6.64
N LYS A 161 22.60 -14.52 5.66
CA LYS A 161 23.82 -14.42 4.85
C LYS A 161 23.53 -13.57 3.63
N GLN A 162 23.78 -12.27 3.71
CA GLN A 162 23.71 -11.38 2.55
C GLN A 162 25.02 -10.61 2.35
N GLN A 163 25.49 -10.57 1.10
CA GLN A 163 26.64 -9.75 0.73
C GLN A 163 26.31 -8.24 0.65
N GLY A 164 25.04 -7.89 0.47
CA GLY A 164 24.53 -6.53 0.42
C GLY A 164 23.54 -6.21 1.52
N GLY A 165 23.22 -4.94 1.71
CA GLY A 165 22.23 -4.49 2.67
C GLY A 165 20.83 -5.01 2.37
N LYS A 166 20.07 -5.32 3.41
CA LYS A 166 18.69 -5.78 3.31
C LYS A 166 17.73 -4.62 3.53
N ALA A 167 16.86 -4.34 2.55
CA ALA A 167 15.90 -3.26 2.61
C ALA A 167 14.91 -3.40 3.79
N PHE A 168 14.36 -2.28 4.23
CA PHE A 168 13.46 -2.19 5.39
C PHE A 168 12.16 -2.99 5.23
N HIS A 169 11.66 -3.14 3.99
CA HIS A 169 10.39 -3.82 3.67
C HIS A 169 9.20 -3.33 4.49
N ASN A 170 9.20 -2.05 4.87
CA ASN A 170 8.11 -1.39 5.57
C ASN A 170 8.27 0.13 5.39
N ILE A 171 7.21 0.79 4.95
CA ILE A 171 7.20 2.23 4.65
C ILE A 171 7.63 3.10 5.86
N PHE A 172 7.22 2.71 7.07
CA PHE A 172 7.53 3.49 8.28
C PHE A 172 8.97 3.28 8.75
N PHE A 173 9.47 2.04 8.67
CA PHE A 173 10.86 1.73 8.98
C PHE A 173 11.82 2.28 7.92
N GLU A 174 11.38 2.40 6.66
CA GLU A 174 12.13 3.07 5.60
C GLU A 174 12.31 4.55 5.93
N VAL A 175 11.20 5.27 6.23
CA VAL A 175 11.28 6.67 6.65
C VAL A 175 12.12 6.82 7.91
N LEU A 176 11.90 5.98 8.92
CA LEU A 176 12.67 6.04 10.16
C LEU A 176 14.16 5.84 9.93
N GLY A 177 14.57 4.80 9.21
CA GLY A 177 15.97 4.48 8.94
C GLY A 177 16.67 5.55 8.13
N GLU A 178 15.99 6.12 7.14
CA GLU A 178 16.59 7.10 6.22
C GLU A 178 16.56 8.53 6.75
N THR A 179 15.51 8.92 7.49
CA THR A 179 15.31 10.31 7.92
C THR A 179 15.16 10.51 9.44
N GLY A 180 15.33 9.44 10.22
CA GLY A 180 15.24 9.49 11.68
C GLY A 180 13.82 9.74 12.20
N TYR A 181 13.73 10.00 13.50
CA TYR A 181 12.44 10.33 14.15
C TYR A 181 11.87 11.66 13.66
N GLY A 182 12.72 12.63 13.29
CA GLY A 182 12.28 13.91 12.74
C GLY A 182 11.53 13.72 11.42
N GLY A 183 12.09 12.96 10.49
CA GLY A 183 11.43 12.67 9.22
C GLY A 183 10.20 11.77 9.37
N LEU A 184 10.23 10.77 10.27
CA LEU A 184 9.06 9.95 10.57
C LEU A 184 7.92 10.80 11.13
N PHE A 185 8.21 11.72 12.05
CA PHE A 185 7.21 12.64 12.60
C PHE A 185 6.58 13.51 11.50
N LEU A 186 7.39 14.08 10.61
CA LEU A 186 6.89 14.88 9.49
C LEU A 186 6.06 14.03 8.52
N PHE A 187 6.51 12.84 8.18
CA PHE A 187 5.78 11.91 7.31
C PHE A 187 4.39 11.55 7.87
N LEU A 188 4.34 11.17 9.15
CA LEU A 188 3.07 10.86 9.82
C LEU A 188 2.17 12.08 9.95
N SER A 189 2.76 13.27 10.20
CA SER A 189 2.02 14.54 10.28
C SER A 189 1.38 14.89 8.94
N ILE A 190 2.11 14.77 7.82
CA ILE A 190 1.59 15.01 6.47
C ILE A 190 0.49 13.99 6.14
N LEU A 191 0.69 12.72 6.44
CA LEU A 191 -0.30 11.67 6.22
C LEU A 191 -1.60 11.96 6.99
N LEU A 192 -1.49 12.24 8.29
CA LEU A 192 -2.63 12.56 9.14
C LEU A 192 -3.32 13.85 8.69
N HIS A 193 -2.54 14.90 8.41
CA HIS A 193 -3.06 16.17 7.90
C HIS A 193 -3.88 15.95 6.62
N THR A 194 -3.35 15.18 5.66
CA THR A 194 -4.03 14.92 4.38
C THR A 194 -5.35 14.16 4.59
N ILE A 195 -5.37 13.15 5.47
CA ILE A 195 -6.60 12.42 5.80
C ILE A 195 -7.63 13.37 6.46
N LEU A 196 -7.19 14.23 7.39
CA LEU A 196 -8.07 15.20 8.05
C LEU A 196 -8.56 16.28 7.06
N LEU A 197 -7.69 16.73 6.16
CA LEU A 197 -8.02 17.66 5.09
C LEU A 197 -9.12 17.11 4.19
N ASN A 198 -8.94 15.89 3.69
CA ASN A 198 -9.95 15.20 2.89
C ASN A 198 -11.28 15.07 3.65
N ARG A 199 -11.24 14.72 4.94
CA ARG A 199 -12.46 14.64 5.78
C ARG A 199 -13.17 16.01 5.90
N ARG A 200 -12.41 17.10 6.05
CA ARG A 200 -12.97 18.47 6.09
C ARG A 200 -13.58 18.84 4.74
N THR A 201 -12.89 18.56 3.63
CA THR A 201 -13.38 18.79 2.27
C THR A 201 -14.66 18.02 1.98
N ILE A 202 -14.74 16.75 2.39
CA ILE A 202 -15.97 15.95 2.27
C ILE A 202 -17.15 16.61 3.03
N LYS A 203 -16.91 17.09 4.26
CA LYS A 203 -17.94 17.71 5.07
C LYS A 203 -18.37 19.09 4.54
N ARG A 204 -17.43 19.87 4.00
CA ARG A 204 -17.67 21.22 3.52
C ARG A 204 -18.37 21.23 2.17
N LEU A 205 -17.84 20.49 1.19
CA LEU A 205 -18.28 20.56 -0.19
C LEU A 205 -19.28 19.45 -0.57
N GLY A 206 -19.21 18.29 0.06
CA GLY A 206 -20.09 17.18 -0.28
C GLY A 206 -20.03 16.77 -1.76
N GLY A 207 -21.16 16.29 -2.28
CA GLY A 207 -21.35 16.04 -3.72
C GLY A 207 -20.19 15.31 -4.42
N GLU A 208 -19.85 15.77 -5.61
CA GLU A 208 -18.78 15.19 -6.45
C GLU A 208 -17.40 15.32 -5.80
N VAL A 209 -17.10 16.48 -5.24
CA VAL A 209 -15.81 16.78 -4.57
C VAL A 209 -15.63 15.90 -3.35
N GLY A 210 -16.69 15.71 -2.57
CA GLY A 210 -16.68 14.83 -1.40
C GLY A 210 -16.42 13.37 -1.76
N VAL A 211 -16.96 12.88 -2.88
CA VAL A 211 -16.71 11.52 -3.39
C VAL A 211 -15.24 11.34 -3.75
N ILE A 212 -14.63 12.31 -4.44
CA ILE A 212 -13.21 12.29 -4.82
C ILE A 212 -12.32 12.35 -3.57
N GLY A 213 -12.61 13.22 -2.60
CA GLY A 213 -11.88 13.32 -1.33
C GLY A 213 -11.91 12.01 -0.52
N GLY A 214 -13.06 11.31 -0.56
CA GLY A 214 -13.20 9.99 0.03
C GLY A 214 -12.31 8.94 -0.65
N ALA A 215 -12.26 8.96 -1.98
CA ALA A 215 -11.42 8.06 -2.76
C ALA A 215 -9.92 8.31 -2.53
N LEU A 216 -9.49 9.57 -2.44
CA LEU A 216 -8.11 9.93 -2.09
C LEU A 216 -7.72 9.39 -0.72
N SER A 217 -8.61 9.51 0.28
CA SER A 217 -8.36 8.93 1.61
C SER A 217 -8.26 7.41 1.56
N HIS A 218 -9.12 6.73 0.78
CA HIS A 218 -9.04 5.29 0.60
C HIS A 218 -7.72 4.89 -0.08
N SER A 219 -7.31 5.60 -1.14
CA SER A 219 -6.04 5.36 -1.83
C SER A 219 -4.84 5.50 -0.89
N LEU A 220 -4.81 6.53 -0.04
CA LEU A 220 -3.76 6.71 0.98
C LEU A 220 -3.71 5.56 1.97
N ILE A 221 -4.86 5.13 2.49
CA ILE A 221 -4.94 4.01 3.43
C ILE A 221 -4.46 2.72 2.78
N ILE A 222 -4.91 2.41 1.56
CA ILE A 222 -4.50 1.22 0.81
C ILE A 222 -2.99 1.25 0.58
N TYR A 223 -2.44 2.40 0.19
CA TYR A 223 -1.00 2.57 -0.01
C TYR A 223 -0.20 2.31 1.25
N CYS A 224 -0.61 2.86 2.39
CA CYS A 224 0.05 2.65 3.67
C CYS A 224 -0.05 1.19 4.14
N VAL A 225 -1.21 0.54 3.96
CA VAL A 225 -1.40 -0.87 4.32
C VAL A 225 -0.52 -1.78 3.45
N GLY A 226 -0.45 -1.55 2.14
CA GLY A 226 0.51 -2.24 1.26
C GLY A 226 1.95 -1.94 1.65
N GLY A 227 2.25 -0.69 1.96
CA GLY A 227 3.55 -0.21 2.42
C GLY A 227 4.07 -0.84 3.71
N LEU A 228 3.21 -1.51 4.51
CA LEU A 228 3.67 -2.27 5.68
C LEU A 228 4.60 -3.45 5.31
N PHE A 229 4.63 -3.85 4.05
CA PHE A 229 5.39 -5.01 3.58
C PHE A 229 6.41 -4.69 2.48
N ILE A 230 6.48 -3.42 2.05
CA ILE A 230 7.40 -2.93 1.01
C ILE A 230 7.94 -1.55 1.39
N GLY A 231 9.12 -1.21 0.88
CA GLY A 231 9.70 0.13 0.98
C GLY A 231 9.20 0.98 -0.19
N VAL A 232 8.31 1.93 0.08
CA VAL A 232 7.70 2.80 -0.93
C VAL A 232 7.47 4.23 -0.41
N ALA A 233 8.12 4.59 0.69
CA ALA A 233 7.93 5.89 1.35
C ALA A 233 8.26 7.07 0.42
N PHE A 234 9.30 6.92 -0.37
CA PHE A 234 9.82 7.99 -1.24
C PHE A 234 9.42 7.83 -2.71
N TYR A 235 8.46 6.95 -3.00
CA TYR A 235 7.88 6.87 -4.34
C TYR A 235 6.98 8.08 -4.61
N PRO A 236 7.01 8.65 -5.84
CA PRO A 236 6.25 9.85 -6.19
C PRO A 236 4.75 9.76 -5.94
N TRP A 237 4.19 8.55 -5.96
CA TRP A 237 2.76 8.30 -5.88
C TRP A 237 2.09 8.86 -4.62
N ILE A 238 2.69 8.66 -3.44
CA ILE A 238 2.10 9.17 -2.20
C ILE A 238 2.06 10.71 -2.19
N TYR A 239 3.07 11.35 -2.77
CA TYR A 239 3.16 12.81 -2.88
C TYR A 239 2.15 13.37 -3.88
N TYR A 240 1.84 12.64 -4.96
CA TYR A 240 0.73 13.01 -5.85
C TYR A 240 -0.61 12.95 -5.12
N LEU A 241 -0.86 11.94 -4.29
CA LEU A 241 -2.08 11.89 -3.48
C LEU A 241 -2.17 13.07 -2.50
N TYR A 242 -1.06 13.48 -1.89
CA TYR A 242 -1.02 14.67 -1.04
C TYR A 242 -1.33 15.95 -1.83
N GLY A 243 -0.66 16.14 -2.97
CA GLY A 243 -0.84 17.31 -3.81
C GLY A 243 -2.27 17.44 -4.35
N VAL A 244 -2.86 16.34 -4.84
CA VAL A 244 -4.24 16.33 -5.33
C VAL A 244 -5.23 16.57 -4.18
N SER A 245 -4.99 16.02 -2.98
CA SER A 245 -5.83 16.30 -1.81
C SER A 245 -5.79 17.78 -1.41
N LEU A 246 -4.61 18.40 -1.48
CA LEU A 246 -4.45 19.82 -1.21
C LEU A 246 -5.20 20.66 -2.24
N ALA A 247 -4.99 20.40 -3.53
CA ALA A 247 -5.68 21.09 -4.62
C ALA A 247 -7.21 20.95 -4.52
N LEU A 248 -7.70 19.75 -4.16
CA LEU A 248 -9.14 19.52 -3.98
C LEU A 248 -9.71 20.36 -2.83
N SER A 249 -8.92 20.62 -1.79
CA SER A 249 -9.34 21.41 -0.63
C SER A 249 -9.49 22.90 -0.92
N THR A 250 -8.89 23.42 -2.01
CA THR A 250 -8.99 24.84 -2.42
C THR A 250 -10.17 25.11 -3.35
N VAL A 251 -10.93 24.07 -3.75
CA VAL A 251 -12.15 24.25 -4.54
C VAL A 251 -13.17 25.03 -3.71
N GLU A 252 -13.74 26.07 -4.30
CA GLU A 252 -14.80 26.87 -3.69
C GLU A 252 -16.17 26.22 -3.88
N GLU A 253 -17.12 26.56 -2.99
CA GLU A 253 -18.51 26.16 -3.16
C GLU A 253 -19.08 26.94 -4.36
N SER A 254 -19.48 26.25 -5.41
CA SER A 254 -20.15 26.82 -6.60
C SER A 254 -21.65 26.82 -6.44
#